data_c59ea94a6d29f70470f12a504392fe93
#
_entry.id   c59ea94a6d29f70470f12a504392fe93
#
_cell.length_a   1.000
_cell.length_b   1.000
_cell.length_c   1.000
_cell.angle_alpha   90.00
_cell.angle_beta   90.00
_cell.angle_gamma   90.00
#
_symmetry.space_group_name_H-M   'P 1'
#
loop_
_entity.id
_entity.type
_entity.pdbx_description
1 polymer ?
#
loop_
_entity_poly.entity_id
_entity_poly.type
_entity_poly.pdbx_seq_one_letter_code
_entity_poly.pdbx_strand_id
1 'polypeptide(L)'
;MVPVPSLPPETMSCEIGPSVRAEPWICRLTVVHPEELRQVIELGESPRTIGRQVEPPLGSSVPHRTVSRRHLELRWDGPASRHLVRDLGSRNGSALFGRPLGEVPRVLDDNAVLRFGDVVAVYERRRGPLHDPPVVDLEAIPGDALACVELRAAMARAARDPSPALLLGESGSGKERCAAELHRLSRRRGPQVTLNCAALSSQLIESQLFGHQRGAFTGATQSQVGLFRAAHGGTLFLDEIGELPLDLQPKLLRAIESGEILPLGTTNHQHVDVRVVAATNRDLAAEVEAGAFRRDLYARLALWELRLPPLAMRRVDILGWVDRLSAIWAAERQRPVPRIEVTAAAAAVIVGHRWADNLRGVHRLLHELAHLTESGPLGEAALPVWLRGDGGGGHVASPGRQAKVGATDGTTDGARAAPVRAAAAAARPAKGKLRPRPARSELVAALADHDWNISATARFYDRDRRQITRWIAMYEIDVAAQRMAGA
;
A
#
# COMPACT_ATOMS: atom_id res chain seq x y z
N MET A 1 30.37 0.15 -71.78
CA MET A 1 29.23 -0.61 -71.26
C MET A 1 29.78 -1.90 -70.65
N VAL A 2 29.88 -1.92 -69.36
CA VAL A 2 30.35 -3.11 -68.63
C VAL A 2 29.10 -3.65 -67.91
N PRO A 3 28.73 -4.93 -67.98
CA PRO A 3 27.54 -5.47 -67.39
C PRO A 3 27.75 -5.66 -65.87
N VAL A 4 26.74 -5.18 -65.10
CA VAL A 4 26.61 -5.37 -63.65
C VAL A 4 26.11 -6.81 -63.40
N PRO A 5 26.74 -7.61 -62.50
CA PRO A 5 26.23 -8.92 -62.15
C PRO A 5 25.04 -8.81 -61.23
N SER A 6 23.92 -9.45 -61.54
CA SER A 6 22.75 -9.63 -60.74
C SER A 6 23.01 -10.64 -59.60
N LEU A 7 22.89 -10.19 -58.35
CA LEU A 7 22.87 -11.05 -57.15
C LEU A 7 21.48 -11.73 -57.03
N PRO A 8 21.42 -13.02 -56.63
CA PRO A 8 20.19 -13.70 -56.37
C PRO A 8 19.59 -13.20 -55.03
N PRO A 9 18.26 -13.24 -54.87
CA PRO A 9 17.61 -12.89 -53.58
C PRO A 9 17.84 -13.98 -52.57
N GLU A 10 18.81 -13.79 -51.68
CA GLU A 10 18.87 -14.58 -50.46
C GLU A 10 17.76 -14.12 -49.52
N THR A 11 16.77 -14.97 -49.39
CA THR A 11 15.74 -14.86 -48.34
C THR A 11 16.41 -15.14 -46.99
N MET A 12 16.81 -14.08 -46.29
CA MET A 12 17.21 -14.19 -44.89
C MET A 12 15.96 -14.61 -44.08
N SER A 13 15.90 -15.89 -43.70
CA SER A 13 15.02 -16.36 -42.64
C SER A 13 15.48 -15.69 -41.35
N CYS A 14 14.69 -14.76 -40.86
CA CYS A 14 14.85 -14.20 -39.53
C CYS A 14 14.55 -15.35 -38.53
N GLU A 15 15.59 -15.98 -38.00
CA GLU A 15 15.44 -16.85 -36.84
C GLU A 15 14.91 -15.98 -35.70
N ILE A 16 13.65 -16.23 -35.34
CA ILE A 16 13.07 -15.69 -34.12
C ILE A 16 13.92 -16.19 -32.99
N GLY A 17 14.70 -15.30 -32.40
CA GLY A 17 15.57 -15.61 -31.26
C GLY A 17 14.80 -16.32 -30.15
N PRO A 18 15.47 -16.99 -29.23
CA PRO A 18 14.84 -17.87 -28.25
C PRO A 18 13.69 -17.11 -27.56
N SER A 19 12.49 -17.66 -27.67
CA SER A 19 11.30 -17.15 -26.99
C SER A 19 11.70 -16.89 -25.53
N VAL A 20 11.60 -15.65 -25.06
CA VAL A 20 11.78 -15.29 -23.67
C VAL A 20 10.81 -16.17 -22.88
N ARG A 21 11.32 -17.24 -22.29
CA ARG A 21 10.51 -18.14 -21.46
C ARG A 21 9.94 -17.27 -20.35
N ALA A 22 8.61 -17.20 -20.30
CA ALA A 22 7.94 -16.45 -19.24
C ALA A 22 8.43 -17.01 -17.90
N GLU A 23 8.88 -16.12 -17.02
CA GLU A 23 9.34 -16.52 -15.70
C GLU A 23 8.26 -17.35 -14.98
N PRO A 24 8.64 -18.44 -14.32
CA PRO A 24 7.68 -19.32 -13.66
C PRO A 24 6.95 -18.60 -12.52
N TRP A 25 5.74 -19.06 -12.23
CA TRP A 25 5.01 -18.60 -11.06
C TRP A 25 5.54 -19.31 -9.81
N ILE A 26 5.84 -18.53 -8.77
CA ILE A 26 6.01 -19.01 -7.40
C ILE A 26 4.64 -18.88 -6.74
N CYS A 27 4.06 -19.99 -6.35
CA CYS A 27 2.78 -20.06 -5.67
C CYS A 27 2.93 -20.81 -4.36
N ARG A 28 2.39 -20.27 -3.27
CA ARG A 28 2.45 -20.96 -1.97
C ARG A 28 1.23 -20.66 -1.12
N LEU A 29 0.92 -21.58 -0.24
CA LEU A 29 -0.06 -21.43 0.83
C LEU A 29 0.70 -21.45 2.16
N THR A 30 0.68 -20.34 2.90
CA THR A 30 1.34 -20.24 4.19
C THR A 30 0.29 -20.34 5.30
N VAL A 31 0.39 -21.34 6.16
CA VAL A 31 -0.39 -21.42 7.39
C VAL A 31 0.14 -20.35 8.36
N VAL A 32 -0.74 -19.45 8.79
CA VAL A 32 -0.39 -18.32 9.67
C VAL A 32 -1.01 -18.42 11.06
N HIS A 33 -2.01 -19.29 11.23
CA HIS A 33 -2.65 -19.56 12.52
C HIS A 33 -3.18 -21.00 12.56
N PRO A 34 -3.02 -21.72 13.69
CA PRO A 34 -2.26 -21.35 14.87
C PRO A 34 -0.74 -21.34 14.60
N GLU A 35 0.00 -20.60 15.43
CA GLU A 35 1.45 -20.39 15.22
C GLU A 35 2.25 -21.69 15.24
N GLU A 36 1.88 -22.64 16.07
CA GLU A 36 2.54 -23.95 16.22
C GLU A 36 2.46 -24.79 14.92
N LEU A 37 1.53 -24.47 14.04
CA LEU A 37 1.35 -25.12 12.72
C LEU A 37 1.88 -24.28 11.57
N ARG A 38 2.57 -23.15 11.86
CA ARG A 38 3.13 -22.29 10.82
C ARG A 38 4.02 -23.10 9.87
N GLN A 39 3.63 -23.15 8.62
CA GLN A 39 4.36 -23.82 7.56
C GLN A 39 4.06 -23.21 6.20
N VAL A 40 5.00 -23.36 5.28
CA VAL A 40 4.85 -22.96 3.89
C VAL A 40 4.62 -24.20 3.04
N ILE A 41 3.54 -24.21 2.29
CA ILE A 41 3.18 -25.26 1.34
C ILE A 41 3.39 -24.72 -0.06
N GLU A 42 4.40 -25.17 -0.75
CA GLU A 42 4.64 -24.82 -2.14
C GLU A 42 3.61 -25.48 -3.05
N LEU A 43 3.08 -24.71 -3.98
CA LEU A 43 2.05 -25.11 -4.91
C LEU A 43 2.59 -25.04 -6.34
N GLY A 44 2.54 -26.18 -7.02
CA GLY A 44 2.85 -26.29 -8.45
C GLY A 44 1.58 -26.44 -9.29
N GLU A 45 1.74 -26.87 -10.53
CA GLU A 45 0.63 -27.08 -11.46
C GLU A 45 -0.19 -28.36 -11.16
N SER A 46 0.39 -29.33 -10.46
CA SER A 46 -0.31 -30.55 -10.08
C SER A 46 -1.33 -30.28 -8.97
N PRO A 47 -2.52 -30.89 -9.03
CA PRO A 47 -3.51 -30.81 -7.98
C PRO A 47 -2.95 -31.22 -6.62
N ARG A 48 -3.25 -30.43 -5.58
CA ARG A 48 -2.76 -30.70 -4.22
C ARG A 48 -3.92 -30.72 -3.23
N THR A 49 -4.00 -31.78 -2.46
CA THR A 49 -4.95 -31.92 -1.35
C THR A 49 -4.31 -31.41 -0.06
N ILE A 50 -5.04 -30.62 0.72
CA ILE A 50 -4.69 -30.21 2.08
C ILE A 50 -5.61 -30.92 3.06
N GLY A 51 -5.04 -31.49 4.11
CA GLY A 51 -5.84 -32.18 5.14
C GLY A 51 -5.02 -32.58 6.34
N ARG A 52 -5.67 -33.19 7.35
CA ARG A 52 -5.00 -33.57 8.59
C ARG A 52 -4.02 -34.73 8.40
N GLN A 53 -4.28 -35.61 7.44
CA GLN A 53 -3.50 -36.84 7.18
C GLN A 53 -3.42 -37.07 5.68
N VAL A 54 -2.65 -36.24 4.99
CA VAL A 54 -2.40 -36.35 3.55
C VAL A 54 -0.90 -36.56 3.35
N GLU A 55 -0.54 -37.64 2.68
CA GLU A 55 0.87 -37.96 2.43
C GLU A 55 1.35 -37.41 1.08
N PRO A 56 2.63 -37.01 0.99
CA PRO A 56 3.26 -36.71 -0.30
C PRO A 56 3.25 -37.94 -1.22
N PRO A 57 3.16 -37.79 -2.56
CA PRO A 57 3.10 -36.49 -3.29
C PRO A 57 1.69 -35.94 -3.45
N LEU A 58 0.65 -36.61 -2.95
CA LEU A 58 -0.76 -36.27 -3.19
C LEU A 58 -1.21 -34.99 -2.51
N GLY A 59 -0.51 -34.56 -1.48
CA GLY A 59 -0.89 -33.36 -0.77
C GLY A 59 0.04 -32.95 0.36
N SER A 60 -0.48 -32.13 1.26
CA SER A 60 0.23 -31.60 2.42
C SER A 60 -0.60 -31.79 3.68
N SER A 61 0.05 -32.24 4.76
CA SER A 61 -0.59 -32.45 6.05
C SER A 61 -0.57 -31.17 6.89
N VAL A 62 -1.75 -30.84 7.47
CA VAL A 62 -1.92 -29.82 8.51
C VAL A 62 -2.58 -30.51 9.71
N PRO A 63 -1.78 -30.96 10.70
CA PRO A 63 -2.24 -31.89 11.74
C PRO A 63 -3.01 -31.16 12.86
N HIS A 64 -4.19 -30.63 12.51
CA HIS A 64 -5.09 -29.99 13.47
C HIS A 64 -6.40 -30.77 13.62
N ARG A 65 -6.93 -30.86 14.86
CA ARG A 65 -8.14 -31.67 15.21
C ARG A 65 -9.39 -31.26 14.43
N THR A 66 -9.52 -30.00 14.04
CA THR A 66 -10.68 -29.49 13.29
C THR A 66 -10.52 -29.61 11.79
N VAL A 67 -9.34 -30.00 11.30
CA VAL A 67 -9.06 -30.25 9.89
C VAL A 67 -9.46 -31.70 9.54
N SER A 68 -10.26 -31.91 8.50
CA SER A 68 -10.63 -33.23 7.98
C SER A 68 -9.43 -33.96 7.36
N ARG A 69 -9.45 -35.28 7.29
CA ARG A 69 -8.36 -36.08 6.70
C ARG A 69 -7.99 -35.59 5.31
N ARG A 70 -9.00 -35.31 4.47
CA ARG A 70 -8.91 -34.55 3.21
C ARG A 70 -9.88 -33.39 3.35
N HIS A 71 -9.41 -32.16 3.29
CA HIS A 71 -10.20 -30.96 3.62
C HIS A 71 -10.41 -30.07 2.41
N LEU A 72 -9.30 -29.64 1.77
CA LEU A 72 -9.29 -28.75 0.62
C LEU A 72 -8.59 -29.44 -0.56
N GLU A 73 -8.98 -29.06 -1.76
CA GLU A 73 -8.22 -29.32 -2.98
C GLU A 73 -7.85 -27.99 -3.65
N LEU A 74 -6.57 -27.86 -4.01
CA LEU A 74 -6.07 -26.76 -4.82
C LEU A 74 -5.69 -27.32 -6.19
N ARG A 75 -6.12 -26.64 -7.26
CA ARG A 75 -5.87 -27.04 -8.65
C ARG A 75 -5.41 -25.84 -9.46
N TRP A 76 -4.35 -26.00 -10.23
CA TRP A 76 -3.86 -24.99 -11.14
C TRP A 76 -4.79 -24.82 -12.35
N ASP A 77 -5.15 -23.59 -12.67
CA ASP A 77 -5.83 -23.18 -13.89
C ASP A 77 -4.80 -22.50 -14.80
N GLY A 78 -4.26 -23.25 -15.75
CA GLY A 78 -3.22 -22.77 -16.67
C GLY A 78 -3.60 -21.54 -17.47
N PRO A 79 -4.78 -21.52 -18.14
CA PRO A 79 -5.24 -20.33 -18.87
C PRO A 79 -5.34 -19.08 -18.05
N ALA A 80 -5.84 -19.18 -16.82
CA ALA A 80 -5.95 -18.04 -15.90
C ALA A 80 -4.66 -17.80 -15.10
N SER A 81 -3.66 -18.67 -15.18
CA SER A 81 -2.40 -18.62 -14.42
C SER A 81 -2.62 -18.44 -12.91
N ARG A 82 -3.55 -19.18 -12.31
CA ARG A 82 -3.90 -19.07 -10.88
C ARG A 82 -4.44 -20.40 -10.34
N HIS A 83 -4.47 -20.54 -9.03
CA HIS A 83 -5.08 -21.71 -8.40
C HIS A 83 -6.58 -21.53 -8.18
N LEU A 84 -7.30 -22.62 -8.29
CA LEU A 84 -8.67 -22.78 -7.83
C LEU A 84 -8.64 -23.58 -6.53
N VAL A 85 -9.55 -23.28 -5.60
CA VAL A 85 -9.72 -23.99 -4.34
C VAL A 85 -11.17 -24.46 -4.19
N ARG A 86 -11.39 -25.66 -3.62
CA ARG A 86 -12.70 -26.17 -3.20
C ARG A 86 -12.60 -26.92 -1.89
N ASP A 87 -13.69 -26.92 -1.14
CA ASP A 87 -13.86 -27.78 0.03
C ASP A 87 -14.25 -29.19 -0.44
N LEU A 88 -13.72 -30.22 0.18
CA LEU A 88 -13.97 -31.63 -0.16
C LEU A 88 -15.07 -32.26 0.73
N GLY A 89 -16.07 -31.49 1.14
CA GLY A 89 -17.11 -31.93 2.07
C GLY A 89 -16.57 -32.07 3.50
N SER A 90 -15.77 -31.09 3.93
CA SER A 90 -15.14 -31.11 5.23
C SER A 90 -16.16 -30.96 6.38
N ARG A 91 -15.84 -31.56 7.57
CA ARG A 91 -16.74 -31.54 8.73
C ARG A 91 -16.96 -30.13 9.30
N ASN A 92 -15.91 -29.32 9.36
CA ASN A 92 -15.94 -27.98 9.98
C ASN A 92 -15.98 -26.84 8.97
N GLY A 93 -16.06 -27.17 7.68
CA GLY A 93 -16.17 -26.22 6.59
C GLY A 93 -14.93 -25.37 6.38
N SER A 94 -14.93 -24.64 5.28
CA SER A 94 -13.90 -23.70 4.88
C SER A 94 -14.50 -22.35 4.50
N ALA A 95 -13.70 -21.30 4.54
CA ALA A 95 -14.10 -19.98 4.10
C ALA A 95 -12.97 -19.28 3.36
N LEU A 96 -13.31 -18.52 2.32
CA LEU A 96 -12.44 -17.63 1.58
C LEU A 96 -12.84 -16.18 1.89
N PHE A 97 -11.97 -15.41 2.55
CA PHE A 97 -12.29 -14.07 3.06
C PHE A 97 -13.61 -14.04 3.85
N GLY A 98 -13.79 -14.96 4.79
CA GLY A 98 -15.00 -15.10 5.61
C GLY A 98 -16.24 -15.65 4.89
N ARG A 99 -16.24 -15.79 3.56
CA ARG A 99 -17.35 -16.36 2.79
C ARG A 99 -17.23 -17.86 2.72
N PRO A 100 -18.28 -18.63 3.05
CA PRO A 100 -18.24 -20.08 2.98
C PRO A 100 -17.77 -20.60 1.62
N LEU A 101 -16.86 -21.55 1.65
CA LEU A 101 -16.35 -22.28 0.50
C LEU A 101 -17.04 -23.64 0.43
N GLY A 102 -17.63 -23.96 -0.70
CA GLY A 102 -18.25 -25.26 -0.97
C GLY A 102 -17.43 -26.13 -1.92
N GLU A 103 -18.08 -27.12 -2.51
CA GLU A 103 -17.48 -28.02 -3.49
C GLU A 103 -17.21 -27.38 -4.85
N VAL A 104 -17.89 -26.25 -5.15
CA VAL A 104 -17.68 -25.49 -6.38
C VAL A 104 -16.34 -24.75 -6.29
N PRO A 105 -15.41 -25.00 -7.23
CA PRO A 105 -14.10 -24.35 -7.19
C PRO A 105 -14.20 -22.84 -7.28
N ARG A 106 -13.40 -22.15 -6.44
CA ARG A 106 -13.25 -20.69 -6.46
C ARG A 106 -11.80 -20.30 -6.73
N VAL A 107 -11.64 -19.18 -7.41
CA VAL A 107 -10.35 -18.61 -7.75
C VAL A 107 -9.65 -18.12 -6.49
N LEU A 108 -8.36 -18.41 -6.36
CA LEU A 108 -7.46 -17.79 -5.39
C LEU A 108 -6.73 -16.63 -6.04
N ASP A 109 -7.10 -15.43 -5.64
CA ASP A 109 -6.33 -14.25 -5.96
C ASP A 109 -5.12 -14.13 -5.02
N ASP A 110 -4.11 -13.37 -5.43
CA ASP A 110 -2.94 -13.12 -4.60
C ASP A 110 -3.35 -12.52 -3.24
N ASN A 111 -2.70 -12.96 -2.17
CA ASN A 111 -3.04 -12.65 -0.79
C ASN A 111 -4.45 -13.10 -0.34
N ALA A 112 -5.00 -14.14 -0.96
CA ALA A 112 -6.27 -14.72 -0.52
C ALA A 112 -6.13 -15.37 0.86
N VAL A 113 -7.12 -15.09 1.74
CA VAL A 113 -7.17 -15.63 3.11
C VAL A 113 -8.15 -16.80 3.15
N LEU A 114 -7.64 -17.97 3.46
CA LEU A 114 -8.39 -19.21 3.63
C LEU A 114 -8.49 -19.55 5.11
N ARG A 115 -9.68 -19.85 5.59
CA ARG A 115 -9.91 -20.53 6.87
C ARG A 115 -10.48 -21.92 6.59
N PHE A 116 -9.93 -22.97 7.21
CA PHE A 116 -10.42 -24.34 7.12
C PHE A 116 -10.34 -25.00 8.50
N GLY A 117 -11.52 -25.25 9.08
CA GLY A 117 -11.63 -25.50 10.51
C GLY A 117 -11.10 -24.31 11.32
N ASP A 118 -10.20 -24.58 12.28
CA ASP A 118 -9.52 -23.56 13.10
C ASP A 118 -8.11 -23.23 12.60
N VAL A 119 -7.86 -23.41 11.32
CA VAL A 119 -6.60 -23.05 10.67
C VAL A 119 -6.84 -21.88 9.71
N VAL A 120 -5.94 -20.90 9.74
CA VAL A 120 -5.92 -19.78 8.79
C VAL A 120 -4.65 -19.83 7.98
N ALA A 121 -4.79 -19.73 6.66
CA ALA A 121 -3.69 -19.68 5.73
C ALA A 121 -3.86 -18.57 4.70
N VAL A 122 -2.74 -18.09 4.16
CA VAL A 122 -2.69 -17.06 3.12
C VAL A 122 -2.07 -17.67 1.87
N TYR A 123 -2.74 -17.47 0.74
CA TYR A 123 -2.21 -17.83 -0.57
C TYR A 123 -1.47 -16.66 -1.18
N GLU A 124 -0.27 -16.89 -1.68
CA GLU A 124 0.53 -15.90 -2.37
C GLU A 124 1.01 -16.42 -3.72
N ARG A 125 1.16 -15.51 -4.68
CA ARG A 125 1.76 -15.81 -5.97
C ARG A 125 2.57 -14.63 -6.49
N ARG A 126 3.74 -14.91 -7.05
CA ARG A 126 4.62 -13.92 -7.70
C ARG A 126 5.29 -14.57 -8.89
N ARG A 127 5.72 -13.75 -9.85
CA ARG A 127 6.65 -14.20 -10.89
C ARG A 127 8.07 -14.15 -10.34
N GLY A 128 8.85 -15.12 -10.61
CA GLY A 128 10.19 -15.13 -10.07
C GLY A 128 11.14 -16.01 -10.83
N PRO A 129 12.43 -16.06 -10.46
CA PRO A 129 12.89 -16.45 -9.11
C PRO A 129 12.98 -15.31 -8.11
N LEU A 130 12.49 -15.53 -6.90
CA LEU A 130 12.60 -14.59 -5.78
C LEU A 130 13.50 -15.23 -4.71
N HIS A 131 14.57 -14.52 -4.35
CA HIS A 131 15.47 -14.94 -3.29
C HIS A 131 15.75 -13.77 -2.36
N ASP A 132 15.76 -14.01 -1.07
CA ASP A 132 16.19 -13.01 -0.10
C ASP A 132 17.68 -12.73 -0.26
N PRO A 133 18.07 -11.48 -0.50
CA PRO A 133 19.48 -11.11 -0.55
C PRO A 133 20.05 -11.10 0.87
N PRO A 134 21.14 -11.84 1.13
CA PRO A 134 21.72 -11.96 2.47
C PRO A 134 22.26 -10.66 3.04
N VAL A 135 22.40 -9.63 2.19
CA VAL A 135 22.91 -8.31 2.60
C VAL A 135 21.86 -7.41 3.26
N VAL A 136 20.56 -7.70 3.05
CA VAL A 136 19.46 -6.93 3.66
C VAL A 136 19.19 -7.48 5.06
N ASP A 137 19.14 -6.59 6.03
CA ASP A 137 18.81 -6.94 7.40
C ASP A 137 17.30 -7.24 7.52
N LEU A 138 16.97 -8.49 7.88
CA LEU A 138 15.60 -8.94 8.07
C LEU A 138 14.92 -8.26 9.28
N GLU A 139 15.70 -7.76 10.25
CA GLU A 139 15.16 -6.97 11.36
C GLU A 139 14.79 -5.54 10.93
N ALA A 140 15.53 -4.99 9.97
CA ALA A 140 15.23 -3.68 9.39
C ALA A 140 13.99 -3.76 8.47
N ILE A 141 13.94 -4.78 7.60
CA ILE A 141 12.83 -4.99 6.63
C ILE A 141 12.21 -6.38 6.86
N PRO A 142 11.46 -6.54 7.96
CA PRO A 142 10.90 -7.83 8.33
C PRO A 142 9.71 -8.24 7.46
N GLY A 143 9.49 -9.54 7.42
CA GLY A 143 8.35 -10.18 6.78
C GLY A 143 8.76 -11.33 5.87
N ASP A 144 7.94 -12.39 5.89
CA ASP A 144 8.13 -13.60 5.07
C ASP A 144 7.32 -13.54 3.76
N ALA A 145 6.43 -12.54 3.63
CA ALA A 145 5.61 -12.38 2.43
C ALA A 145 6.48 -12.27 1.16
N LEU A 146 6.06 -12.90 0.05
CA LEU A 146 6.77 -12.81 -1.24
C LEU A 146 6.97 -11.36 -1.68
N ALA A 147 6.03 -10.48 -1.38
CA ALA A 147 6.17 -9.05 -1.65
C ALA A 147 7.31 -8.38 -0.84
N CYS A 148 7.62 -8.86 0.38
CA CYS A 148 8.77 -8.39 1.16
C CYS A 148 10.09 -8.93 0.59
N VAL A 149 10.13 -10.18 0.14
CA VAL A 149 11.29 -10.76 -0.56
C VAL A 149 11.61 -9.96 -1.83
N GLU A 150 10.59 -9.66 -2.62
CA GLU A 150 10.71 -8.84 -3.84
C GLU A 150 11.26 -7.43 -3.53
N LEU A 151 10.73 -6.77 -2.49
CA LEU A 151 11.22 -5.47 -2.03
C LEU A 151 12.69 -5.54 -1.60
N ARG A 152 13.08 -6.51 -0.77
CA ARG A 152 14.47 -6.69 -0.32
C ARG A 152 15.43 -6.92 -1.49
N ALA A 153 15.02 -7.75 -2.45
CA ALA A 153 15.80 -7.97 -3.67
C ALA A 153 15.98 -6.69 -4.50
N ALA A 154 14.93 -5.88 -4.63
CA ALA A 154 14.99 -4.59 -5.32
C ALA A 154 15.89 -3.59 -4.56
N MET A 155 15.80 -3.51 -3.24
CA MET A 155 16.65 -2.67 -2.39
C MET A 155 18.13 -3.04 -2.51
N ALA A 156 18.46 -4.33 -2.50
CA ALA A 156 19.84 -4.79 -2.65
C ALA A 156 20.46 -4.40 -4.01
N ARG A 157 19.65 -4.38 -5.08
CA ARG A 157 20.09 -3.88 -6.40
C ARG A 157 20.27 -2.37 -6.38
N ALA A 158 19.26 -1.63 -5.91
CA ALA A 158 19.28 -0.16 -5.85
C ALA A 158 20.42 0.38 -4.96
N ALA A 159 20.79 -0.34 -3.90
CA ALA A 159 21.82 0.10 -2.98
C ALA A 159 23.22 0.15 -3.61
N ARG A 160 23.48 -0.64 -4.67
CA ARG A 160 24.76 -0.69 -5.38
C ARG A 160 25.00 0.50 -6.30
N ASP A 161 23.92 1.20 -6.65
CA ASP A 161 23.92 2.35 -7.53
C ASP A 161 23.84 3.64 -6.70
N PRO A 162 24.73 4.63 -6.90
CA PRO A 162 24.69 5.90 -6.19
C PRO A 162 23.51 6.80 -6.61
N SER A 163 22.79 6.44 -7.67
CA SER A 163 21.67 7.21 -8.20
C SER A 163 20.55 7.39 -7.15
N PRO A 164 19.71 8.42 -7.32
CA PRO A 164 18.54 8.62 -6.47
C PRO A 164 17.60 7.41 -6.46
N ALA A 165 16.88 7.23 -5.36
CA ALA A 165 15.85 6.21 -5.22
C ALA A 165 14.54 6.84 -4.73
N LEU A 166 13.42 6.41 -5.34
CA LEU A 166 12.07 6.83 -5.00
C LEU A 166 11.32 5.69 -4.31
N LEU A 167 10.94 5.91 -3.05
CA LEU A 167 10.16 4.99 -2.25
C LEU A 167 8.66 5.32 -2.40
N LEU A 168 7.92 4.45 -3.04
CA LEU A 168 6.48 4.59 -3.23
C LEU A 168 5.74 3.68 -2.26
N GLY A 169 4.82 4.22 -1.47
CA GLY A 169 4.03 3.39 -0.56
C GLY A 169 3.08 4.19 0.30
N GLU A 170 2.03 3.53 0.74
CA GLU A 170 1.01 4.10 1.61
C GLU A 170 1.59 4.61 2.94
N SER A 171 0.84 5.47 3.62
CA SER A 171 1.21 5.93 4.96
C SER A 171 1.34 4.73 5.93
N GLY A 172 2.37 4.72 6.77
CA GLY A 172 2.62 3.62 7.71
C GLY A 172 3.18 2.34 7.09
N SER A 173 3.58 2.31 5.81
CA SER A 173 4.19 1.14 5.14
C SER A 173 5.64 0.86 5.56
N GLY A 174 6.35 1.85 6.14
CA GLY A 174 7.73 1.71 6.61
C GLY A 174 8.78 2.39 5.72
N LYS A 175 8.43 3.42 4.94
CA LYS A 175 9.33 4.15 4.03
C LYS A 175 10.62 4.63 4.71
N GLU A 176 10.52 5.18 5.92
CA GLU A 176 11.68 5.67 6.68
C GLU A 176 12.68 4.55 7.00
N ARG A 177 12.19 3.36 7.40
CA ARG A 177 13.06 2.20 7.66
C ARG A 177 13.74 1.71 6.38
N CYS A 178 13.02 1.71 5.25
CA CYS A 178 13.61 1.38 3.95
C CYS A 178 14.70 2.38 3.54
N ALA A 179 14.51 3.68 3.79
CA ALA A 179 15.52 4.70 3.53
C ALA A 179 16.78 4.48 4.39
N ALA A 180 16.60 4.17 5.68
CA ALA A 180 17.70 3.85 6.59
C ALA A 180 18.49 2.61 6.13
N GLU A 181 17.80 1.56 5.73
CA GLU A 181 18.42 0.34 5.25
C GLU A 181 19.14 0.56 3.90
N LEU A 182 18.57 1.35 2.97
CA LEU A 182 19.25 1.75 1.74
C LEU A 182 20.52 2.54 2.02
N HIS A 183 20.50 3.45 2.99
CA HIS A 183 21.70 4.18 3.41
C HIS A 183 22.76 3.20 3.93
N ARG A 184 22.40 2.30 4.84
CA ARG A 184 23.31 1.27 5.39
C ARG A 184 23.93 0.41 4.27
N LEU A 185 23.10 -0.08 3.35
CA LEU A 185 23.53 -0.93 2.24
C LEU A 185 24.40 -0.19 1.21
N SER A 186 24.23 1.12 1.04
CA SER A 186 25.01 1.94 0.11
C SER A 186 26.45 2.13 0.56
N ARG A 187 26.79 1.80 1.81
CA ARG A 187 28.12 1.95 2.44
C ARG A 187 28.68 3.38 2.38
N ARG A 188 27.82 4.38 2.20
CA ARG A 188 28.21 5.80 2.29
C ARG A 188 28.61 6.11 3.74
N ARG A 189 29.74 6.87 3.88
CA ARG A 189 30.34 7.14 5.20
C ARG A 189 29.74 8.37 5.91
N GLY A 190 29.15 9.29 5.14
CA GLY A 190 28.48 10.47 5.69
C GLY A 190 27.16 10.10 6.36
N PRO A 191 26.53 11.04 7.08
CA PRO A 191 25.30 10.78 7.82
C PRO A 191 24.09 10.59 6.90
N GLN A 192 23.06 9.93 7.42
CA GLN A 192 21.71 10.03 6.90
C GLN A 192 21.03 11.22 7.56
N VAL A 193 20.54 12.14 6.73
CA VAL A 193 19.78 13.31 7.19
C VAL A 193 18.37 13.23 6.62
N THR A 194 17.36 13.53 7.42
CA THR A 194 15.94 13.41 7.05
C THR A 194 15.25 14.76 7.04
N LEU A 195 14.42 15.00 6.02
CA LEU A 195 13.48 16.11 5.96
C LEU A 195 12.09 15.59 5.58
N ASN A 196 11.06 16.02 6.32
CA ASN A 196 9.67 15.81 5.90
C ASN A 196 9.16 17.09 5.23
N CYS A 197 8.83 16.99 3.92
CA CYS A 197 8.42 18.15 3.12
C CYS A 197 7.00 18.63 3.47
N ALA A 198 6.17 17.82 4.11
CA ALA A 198 4.81 18.22 4.51
C ALA A 198 4.76 19.02 5.81
N ALA A 199 5.85 19.05 6.59
CA ALA A 199 5.85 19.62 7.94
C ALA A 199 6.09 21.13 8.00
N LEU A 200 6.50 21.78 6.88
CA LEU A 200 7.06 23.13 6.88
C LEU A 200 6.46 24.02 5.79
N SER A 201 6.55 25.34 5.95
CA SER A 201 6.27 26.30 4.88
C SER A 201 7.37 26.29 3.81
N SER A 202 7.03 26.70 2.57
CA SER A 202 7.97 26.73 1.43
C SER A 202 9.30 27.42 1.77
N GLN A 203 9.25 28.62 2.40
CA GLN A 203 10.43 29.38 2.77
C GLN A 203 11.32 28.66 3.80
N LEU A 204 10.70 27.93 4.74
CA LEU A 204 11.43 27.14 5.73
C LEU A 204 12.06 25.90 5.12
N ILE A 205 11.36 25.23 4.19
CA ILE A 205 11.91 24.10 3.45
C ILE A 205 13.15 24.52 2.67
N GLU A 206 13.09 25.64 1.94
CA GLU A 206 14.22 26.15 1.17
C GLU A 206 15.43 26.43 2.06
N SER A 207 15.19 27.16 3.15
CA SER A 207 16.22 27.49 4.14
C SER A 207 16.83 26.24 4.79
N GLN A 208 16.02 25.24 5.09
CA GLN A 208 16.52 23.97 5.64
C GLN A 208 17.31 23.17 4.61
N LEU A 209 16.81 23.02 3.38
CA LEU A 209 17.50 22.22 2.35
C LEU A 209 18.85 22.81 1.96
N PHE A 210 18.87 24.10 1.63
CA PHE A 210 20.03 24.73 1.01
C PHE A 210 20.86 25.58 1.98
N GLY A 211 20.27 25.94 3.16
CA GLY A 211 20.90 26.83 4.11
C GLY A 211 20.68 28.31 3.77
N HIS A 212 21.06 29.18 4.68
CA HIS A 212 20.95 30.62 4.49
C HIS A 212 22.06 31.36 5.20
N GLN A 213 22.39 32.56 4.71
CA GLN A 213 23.24 33.55 5.42
C GLN A 213 22.39 34.47 6.31
N ARG A 214 23.03 35.05 7.31
CA ARG A 214 22.43 36.10 8.15
C ARG A 214 21.88 37.19 7.26
N GLY A 215 20.63 37.60 7.49
CA GLY A 215 19.97 38.67 6.73
C GLY A 215 19.36 38.24 5.38
N ALA A 216 19.38 36.97 5.04
CA ALA A 216 18.84 36.44 3.76
C ALA A 216 17.32 36.67 3.63
N PHE A 217 16.59 36.69 4.75
CA PHE A 217 15.16 36.99 4.82
C PHE A 217 14.79 37.58 6.19
N THR A 218 13.56 38.08 6.31
CA THR A 218 13.04 38.62 7.58
C THR A 218 12.99 37.53 8.64
N GLY A 219 13.82 37.65 9.69
CA GLY A 219 13.97 36.62 10.74
C GLY A 219 15.25 35.80 10.64
N ALA A 220 16.05 35.94 9.59
CA ALA A 220 17.37 35.28 9.47
C ALA A 220 18.43 36.00 10.35
N THR A 221 18.35 35.78 11.68
CA THR A 221 19.25 36.39 12.65
C THR A 221 20.66 35.78 12.68
N GLN A 222 20.79 34.53 12.25
CA GLN A 222 22.03 33.76 12.18
C GLN A 222 22.13 33.04 10.83
N SER A 223 23.33 32.63 10.44
CA SER A 223 23.53 31.74 9.28
C SER A 223 23.26 30.31 9.68
N GLN A 224 22.64 29.55 8.79
CA GLN A 224 22.32 28.12 8.98
C GLN A 224 22.88 27.27 7.87
N VAL A 225 23.51 26.14 8.24
CA VAL A 225 23.97 25.12 7.31
C VAL A 225 22.79 24.33 6.78
N GLY A 226 22.65 24.19 5.46
CA GLY A 226 21.59 23.41 4.84
C GLY A 226 21.77 21.89 4.98
N LEU A 227 20.68 21.15 4.89
CA LEU A 227 20.65 19.69 5.03
C LEU A 227 21.46 18.97 3.93
N PHE A 228 21.52 19.51 2.71
CA PHE A 228 22.39 18.98 1.68
C PHE A 228 23.87 18.98 2.12
N ARG A 229 24.30 20.05 2.74
CA ARG A 229 25.67 20.16 3.25
C ARG A 229 25.86 19.28 4.49
N ALA A 230 24.87 19.20 5.36
CA ALA A 230 24.89 18.32 6.53
C ALA A 230 24.96 16.84 6.13
N ALA A 231 24.35 16.45 4.99
CA ALA A 231 24.35 15.09 4.45
C ALA A 231 25.55 14.77 3.56
N HIS A 232 26.55 15.66 3.46
CA HIS A 232 27.70 15.45 2.57
C HIS A 232 28.42 14.11 2.82
N GLY A 233 28.73 13.38 1.76
CA GLY A 233 29.28 12.01 1.81
C GLY A 233 28.28 10.93 2.24
N GLY A 234 27.04 11.32 2.55
CA GLY A 234 25.97 10.48 3.08
C GLY A 234 24.70 10.44 2.22
N THR A 235 23.55 10.42 2.87
CA THR A 235 22.23 10.31 2.23
C THR A 235 21.28 11.36 2.78
N LEU A 236 20.58 12.06 1.90
CA LEU A 236 19.47 12.93 2.24
C LEU A 236 18.15 12.19 1.94
N PHE A 237 17.39 11.92 2.98
CA PHE A 237 16.05 11.34 2.87
C PHE A 237 14.99 12.44 2.89
N LEU A 238 14.20 12.53 1.80
CA LEU A 238 13.13 13.48 1.61
C LEU A 238 11.79 12.74 1.71
N ASP A 239 11.13 12.83 2.86
CA ASP A 239 9.81 12.21 3.04
C ASP A 239 8.72 13.14 2.54
N GLU A 240 7.65 12.55 1.99
CA GLU A 240 6.50 13.21 1.36
C GLU A 240 6.94 14.24 0.29
N ILE A 241 7.82 13.80 -0.63
CA ILE A 241 8.39 14.65 -1.69
C ILE A 241 7.32 15.26 -2.60
N GLY A 242 6.15 14.65 -2.74
CA GLY A 242 5.00 15.22 -3.47
C GLY A 242 4.45 16.50 -2.86
N GLU A 243 4.81 16.84 -1.61
CA GLU A 243 4.45 18.12 -0.97
C GLU A 243 5.48 19.23 -1.23
N LEU A 244 6.58 18.92 -1.95
CA LEU A 244 7.60 19.93 -2.24
C LEU A 244 7.04 21.01 -3.16
N PRO A 245 7.07 22.31 -2.76
CA PRO A 245 6.59 23.41 -3.58
C PRO A 245 7.23 23.45 -4.97
N LEU A 246 6.43 23.80 -5.97
CA LEU A 246 6.83 23.74 -7.38
C LEU A 246 8.03 24.65 -7.70
N ASP A 247 8.16 25.77 -7.01
CA ASP A 247 9.28 26.73 -7.13
C ASP A 247 10.60 26.18 -6.57
N LEU A 248 10.56 25.22 -5.66
CA LEU A 248 11.75 24.58 -5.10
C LEU A 248 12.22 23.36 -5.90
N GLN A 249 11.36 22.77 -6.73
CA GLN A 249 11.67 21.59 -7.51
C GLN A 249 12.87 21.79 -8.49
N PRO A 250 13.02 22.94 -9.19
CA PRO A 250 14.20 23.20 -10.03
C PRO A 250 15.50 23.29 -9.23
N LYS A 251 15.45 23.83 -8.00
CA LYS A 251 16.63 23.92 -7.13
C LYS A 251 17.07 22.53 -6.65
N LEU A 252 16.09 21.69 -6.29
CA LEU A 252 16.34 20.29 -5.94
C LEU A 252 16.93 19.52 -7.12
N LEU A 253 16.36 19.67 -8.33
CA LEU A 253 16.86 19.02 -9.54
C LEU A 253 18.34 19.36 -9.77
N ARG A 254 18.69 20.64 -9.70
CA ARG A 254 20.08 21.11 -9.85
C ARG A 254 21.01 20.46 -8.81
N ALA A 255 20.59 20.41 -7.55
CA ALA A 255 21.38 19.76 -6.49
C ALA A 255 21.60 18.25 -6.75
N ILE A 256 20.61 17.57 -7.35
CA ILE A 256 20.70 16.14 -7.69
C ILE A 256 21.59 15.90 -8.92
N GLU A 257 21.54 16.77 -9.93
CA GLU A 257 22.26 16.60 -11.20
C GLU A 257 23.71 17.02 -11.15
N SER A 258 23.98 18.23 -10.65
CA SER A 258 25.31 18.81 -10.60
C SER A 258 26.02 18.66 -9.26
N GLY A 259 25.32 18.25 -8.22
CA GLY A 259 25.85 18.31 -6.86
C GLY A 259 26.09 19.72 -6.34
N GLU A 260 25.47 20.74 -6.95
CA GLU A 260 25.63 22.13 -6.58
C GLU A 260 24.41 22.69 -5.86
N ILE A 261 24.64 23.34 -4.74
CA ILE A 261 23.64 24.06 -3.98
C ILE A 261 24.00 25.54 -3.87
N LEU A 262 22.96 26.39 -3.80
CA LEU A 262 23.11 27.81 -3.59
C LEU A 262 22.34 28.23 -2.31
N PRO A 263 23.05 28.48 -1.18
CA PRO A 263 22.40 28.97 0.03
C PRO A 263 21.73 30.33 -0.18
N LEU A 264 20.62 30.60 0.55
CA LEU A 264 19.91 31.86 0.45
C LEU A 264 20.80 33.02 0.91
N GLY A 265 20.75 34.12 0.19
CA GLY A 265 21.53 35.34 0.52
C GLY A 265 23.00 35.27 0.10
N THR A 266 23.40 34.33 -0.72
CA THR A 266 24.76 34.25 -1.30
C THR A 266 24.72 33.96 -2.80
N THR A 267 25.78 34.33 -3.49
CA THR A 267 26.04 34.00 -4.90
C THR A 267 27.03 32.83 -5.06
N ASN A 268 27.57 32.33 -3.95
CA ASN A 268 28.60 31.28 -3.96
C ASN A 268 27.96 29.90 -4.00
N HIS A 269 28.13 29.19 -5.10
CA HIS A 269 27.76 27.78 -5.21
C HIS A 269 28.64 26.92 -4.32
N GLN A 270 28.05 25.90 -3.71
CA GLN A 270 28.75 24.93 -2.89
C GLN A 270 28.54 23.53 -3.49
N HIS A 271 29.61 22.78 -3.64
CA HIS A 271 29.53 21.39 -4.14
C HIS A 271 29.29 20.42 -2.99
N VAL A 272 28.36 19.47 -3.19
CA VAL A 272 27.97 18.44 -2.23
C VAL A 272 27.89 17.09 -2.94
N ASP A 273 28.40 16.06 -2.29
CA ASP A 273 28.21 14.65 -2.72
C ASP A 273 27.15 14.02 -1.81
N VAL A 274 25.91 13.98 -2.26
CA VAL A 274 24.79 13.47 -1.48
C VAL A 274 23.94 12.53 -2.32
N ARG A 275 23.70 11.32 -1.82
CA ARG A 275 22.68 10.45 -2.39
C ARG A 275 21.30 10.89 -1.91
N VAL A 276 20.36 11.11 -2.84
CA VAL A 276 18.98 11.46 -2.48
C VAL A 276 18.12 10.20 -2.49
N VAL A 277 17.39 9.97 -1.40
CA VAL A 277 16.30 8.99 -1.30
C VAL A 277 15.03 9.78 -1.03
N ALA A 278 14.08 9.74 -1.96
CA ALA A 278 12.80 10.42 -1.82
C ALA A 278 11.68 9.41 -1.50
N ALA A 279 10.66 9.84 -0.78
CA ALA A 279 9.50 9.00 -0.46
C ALA A 279 8.20 9.77 -0.60
N THR A 280 7.14 9.08 -1.03
CA THR A 280 5.78 9.65 -1.09
C THR A 280 4.72 8.56 -1.08
N ASN A 281 3.52 8.94 -0.65
CA ASN A 281 2.29 8.14 -0.80
C ASN A 281 1.44 8.58 -2.01
N ARG A 282 1.83 9.67 -2.70
CA ARG A 282 1.11 10.24 -3.85
C ARG A 282 1.53 9.54 -5.14
N ASP A 283 0.64 9.58 -6.11
CA ASP A 283 0.94 9.21 -7.49
C ASP A 283 1.62 10.39 -8.21
N LEU A 284 2.96 10.42 -8.16
CA LEU A 284 3.74 11.50 -8.79
C LEU A 284 3.57 11.53 -10.31
N ALA A 285 3.26 10.41 -10.97
CA ALA A 285 2.99 10.41 -12.40
C ALA A 285 1.69 11.18 -12.70
N ALA A 286 0.65 10.99 -11.91
CA ALA A 286 -0.59 11.76 -12.00
C ALA A 286 -0.36 13.25 -11.67
N GLU A 287 0.49 13.56 -10.68
CA GLU A 287 0.84 14.96 -10.34
C GLU A 287 1.65 15.66 -11.44
N VAL A 288 2.49 14.92 -12.16
CA VAL A 288 3.19 15.45 -13.35
C VAL A 288 2.20 15.81 -14.45
N GLU A 289 1.21 14.96 -14.72
CA GLU A 289 0.16 15.26 -15.70
C GLU A 289 -0.73 16.45 -15.28
N ALA A 290 -0.93 16.62 -13.98
CA ALA A 290 -1.66 17.76 -13.41
C ALA A 290 -0.82 19.06 -13.33
N GLY A 291 0.49 19.01 -13.63
CA GLY A 291 1.40 20.16 -13.53
C GLY A 291 1.77 20.54 -12.08
N ALA A 292 1.47 19.69 -11.10
CA ALA A 292 1.81 19.90 -9.68
C ALA A 292 3.22 19.40 -9.33
N PHE A 293 3.79 18.53 -10.17
CA PHE A 293 5.16 18.04 -10.05
C PHE A 293 5.88 18.12 -11.41
N ARG A 294 7.17 18.48 -11.42
CA ARG A 294 7.93 18.59 -12.65
C ARG A 294 8.33 17.22 -13.20
N ARG A 295 8.16 17.03 -14.50
CA ARG A 295 8.52 15.79 -15.20
C ARG A 295 10.02 15.48 -15.15
N ASP A 296 10.87 16.52 -15.27
CA ASP A 296 12.33 16.38 -15.22
C ASP A 296 12.82 15.90 -13.84
N LEU A 297 12.30 16.48 -12.77
CA LEU A 297 12.62 16.04 -11.41
C LEU A 297 12.12 14.62 -11.14
N TYR A 298 10.88 14.28 -11.57
CA TYR A 298 10.37 12.91 -11.43
C TYR A 298 11.28 11.91 -12.13
N ALA A 299 11.65 12.16 -13.39
CA ALA A 299 12.53 11.27 -14.14
C ALA A 299 13.89 11.07 -13.47
N ARG A 300 14.42 12.09 -12.78
CA ARG A 300 15.69 12.01 -12.06
C ARG A 300 15.58 11.26 -10.73
N LEU A 301 14.47 11.41 -10.00
CA LEU A 301 14.21 10.72 -8.74
C LEU A 301 13.85 9.25 -8.94
N ALA A 302 13.13 8.93 -10.02
CA ALA A 302 12.56 7.61 -10.29
C ALA A 302 13.52 6.64 -11.02
N LEU A 303 14.85 6.88 -10.98
CA LEU A 303 15.83 5.95 -11.55
C LEU A 303 15.74 4.57 -10.87
N TRP A 304 15.47 4.55 -9.58
CA TRP A 304 15.13 3.37 -8.79
C TRP A 304 13.79 3.57 -8.11
N GLU A 305 12.72 3.03 -8.68
CA GLU A 305 11.42 2.97 -8.01
C GLU A 305 11.32 1.73 -7.14
N LEU A 306 11.15 1.93 -5.85
CA LEU A 306 10.95 0.87 -4.85
C LEU A 306 9.54 1.00 -4.27
N ARG A 307 8.68 0.03 -4.60
CA ARG A 307 7.30 0.01 -4.14
C ARG A 307 7.18 -0.81 -2.86
N LEU A 308 6.88 -0.13 -1.76
CA LEU A 308 6.65 -0.78 -0.48
C LEU A 308 5.26 -1.41 -0.48
N PRO A 309 5.16 -2.74 -0.27
CA PRO A 309 3.86 -3.38 -0.25
C PRO A 309 3.04 -2.90 0.95
N PRO A 310 1.78 -2.49 0.74
CA PRO A 310 0.86 -2.24 1.85
C PRO A 310 0.61 -3.53 2.63
N LEU A 311 0.18 -3.43 3.87
CA LEU A 311 -0.02 -4.59 4.75
C LEU A 311 -1.02 -5.60 4.16
N ALA A 312 -2.00 -5.11 3.40
CA ALA A 312 -2.96 -5.94 2.67
C ALA A 312 -2.32 -6.84 1.58
N MET A 313 -1.12 -6.50 1.11
CA MET A 313 -0.35 -7.26 0.12
C MET A 313 0.74 -8.14 0.75
N ARG A 314 0.82 -8.18 2.07
CA ARG A 314 1.73 -9.02 2.86
C ARG A 314 1.01 -9.63 4.06
N ARG A 315 -0.15 -10.22 3.80
CA ARG A 315 -1.06 -10.76 4.82
C ARG A 315 -0.44 -11.86 5.68
N VAL A 316 0.52 -12.60 5.13
CA VAL A 316 1.31 -13.61 5.85
C VAL A 316 2.00 -13.02 7.09
N ASP A 317 2.36 -11.74 7.06
CA ASP A 317 3.15 -11.10 8.09
C ASP A 317 2.29 -10.45 9.20
N ILE A 318 0.96 -10.34 9.00
CA ILE A 318 0.10 -9.50 9.86
C ILE A 318 0.13 -9.96 11.31
N LEU A 319 -0.04 -11.27 11.59
CA LEU A 319 -0.01 -11.78 12.97
C LEU A 319 1.37 -11.58 13.61
N GLY A 320 2.44 -11.85 12.87
CA GLY A 320 3.80 -11.57 13.34
C GLY A 320 4.04 -10.07 13.64
N TRP A 321 3.39 -9.16 12.90
CA TRP A 321 3.42 -7.73 13.23
C TRP A 321 2.61 -7.40 14.49
N VAL A 322 1.49 -8.07 14.74
CA VAL A 322 0.74 -7.92 16.01
C VAL A 322 1.63 -8.29 17.18
N ASP A 323 2.33 -9.42 17.12
CA ASP A 323 3.22 -9.87 18.19
C ASP A 323 4.42 -8.95 18.39
N ARG A 324 5.08 -8.55 17.29
CA ARG A 324 6.24 -7.65 17.31
C ARG A 324 5.89 -6.28 17.91
N LEU A 325 4.78 -5.70 17.49
CA LEU A 325 4.33 -4.40 17.99
C LEU A 325 3.83 -4.50 19.43
N SER A 326 3.24 -5.64 19.84
CA SER A 326 2.89 -5.92 21.24
C SER A 326 4.12 -5.93 22.14
N ALA A 327 5.21 -6.56 21.69
CA ALA A 327 6.46 -6.58 22.41
C ALA A 327 7.07 -5.17 22.56
N ILE A 328 7.07 -4.37 21.50
CA ILE A 328 7.53 -2.97 21.52
C ILE A 328 6.68 -2.15 22.48
N TRP A 329 5.35 -2.25 22.38
CA TRP A 329 4.40 -1.54 23.24
C TRP A 329 4.60 -1.86 24.73
N ALA A 330 4.85 -3.14 25.04
CA ALA A 330 5.10 -3.60 26.41
C ALA A 330 6.43 -3.07 26.97
N ALA A 331 7.49 -3.10 26.16
CA ALA A 331 8.81 -2.60 26.53
C ALA A 331 8.77 -1.09 26.83
N GLU A 332 8.12 -0.29 25.99
CA GLU A 332 7.97 1.16 26.22
C GLU A 332 7.24 1.51 27.53
N ARG A 333 6.35 0.65 27.98
CA ARG A 333 5.52 0.85 29.20
C ARG A 333 6.00 0.08 30.41
N GLN A 334 7.09 -0.66 30.29
CA GLN A 334 7.63 -1.53 31.35
C GLN A 334 6.55 -2.49 31.92
N ARG A 335 5.72 -3.02 31.01
CA ARG A 335 4.66 -3.98 31.33
C ARG A 335 4.97 -5.35 30.73
N PRO A 336 4.42 -6.45 31.30
CA PRO A 336 4.48 -7.75 30.65
C PRO A 336 3.86 -7.66 29.23
N VAL A 337 4.45 -8.38 28.28
CA VAL A 337 3.90 -8.46 26.91
C VAL A 337 2.54 -9.14 26.99
N PRO A 338 1.43 -8.47 26.62
CA PRO A 338 0.16 -9.14 26.51
C PRO A 338 0.25 -10.15 25.37
N ARG A 339 0.18 -11.43 25.67
CA ARG A 339 0.02 -12.44 24.63
C ARG A 339 -1.42 -12.35 24.12
N ILE A 340 -1.59 -11.77 22.96
CA ILE A 340 -2.90 -11.64 22.31
C ILE A 340 -3.20 -12.96 21.61
N GLU A 341 -3.73 -13.92 22.37
CA GLU A 341 -4.25 -15.15 21.77
C GLU A 341 -5.57 -14.83 21.07
N VAL A 342 -5.73 -15.31 19.85
CA VAL A 342 -6.94 -15.10 19.05
C VAL A 342 -7.51 -16.43 18.57
N THR A 343 -8.83 -16.52 18.46
CA THR A 343 -9.46 -17.67 17.78
C THR A 343 -9.19 -17.62 16.28
N ALA A 344 -9.31 -18.73 15.58
CA ALA A 344 -9.15 -18.77 14.12
C ALA A 344 -10.11 -17.83 13.37
N ALA A 345 -11.33 -17.63 13.90
CA ALA A 345 -12.28 -16.66 13.35
C ALA A 345 -11.75 -15.23 13.48
N ALA A 346 -11.25 -14.85 14.66
CA ALA A 346 -10.64 -13.54 14.88
C ALA A 346 -9.36 -13.35 14.05
N ALA A 347 -8.49 -14.38 14.00
CA ALA A 347 -7.29 -14.37 13.16
C ALA A 347 -7.63 -14.15 11.69
N ALA A 348 -8.66 -14.84 11.16
CA ALA A 348 -9.10 -14.66 9.77
C ALA A 348 -9.60 -13.24 9.49
N VAL A 349 -10.30 -12.59 10.44
CA VAL A 349 -10.71 -11.18 10.33
C VAL A 349 -9.50 -10.25 10.33
N ILE A 350 -8.56 -10.42 11.28
CA ILE A 350 -7.33 -9.60 11.39
C ILE A 350 -6.51 -9.71 10.12
N VAL A 351 -6.24 -10.94 9.65
CA VAL A 351 -5.46 -11.20 8.43
C VAL A 351 -6.21 -10.75 7.18
N GLY A 352 -7.54 -10.87 7.15
CA GLY A 352 -8.40 -10.48 6.04
C GLY A 352 -8.61 -8.98 5.89
N HIS A 353 -8.38 -8.19 6.92
CA HIS A 353 -8.64 -6.74 6.93
C HIS A 353 -7.77 -5.99 5.92
N ARG A 354 -8.26 -4.85 5.43
CA ARG A 354 -7.58 -4.04 4.41
C ARG A 354 -6.39 -3.23 4.93
N TRP A 355 -6.39 -2.87 6.21
CA TRP A 355 -5.33 -2.10 6.86
C TRP A 355 -4.95 -0.81 6.12
N ALA A 356 -5.91 0.06 5.87
CA ALA A 356 -5.70 1.33 5.15
C ALA A 356 -4.57 2.20 5.74
N ASP A 357 -4.35 2.13 7.06
CA ASP A 357 -3.29 2.84 7.77
C ASP A 357 -2.05 1.95 8.01
N ASN A 358 -1.98 0.78 7.41
CA ASN A 358 -0.86 -0.18 7.53
C ASN A 358 -0.49 -0.45 9.00
N LEU A 359 0.80 -0.36 9.36
CA LEU A 359 1.28 -0.63 10.72
C LEU A 359 0.73 0.35 11.77
N ARG A 360 0.33 1.56 11.38
CA ARG A 360 -0.37 2.47 12.30
C ARG A 360 -1.75 1.93 12.70
N GLY A 361 -2.44 1.26 11.75
CA GLY A 361 -3.69 0.57 12.04
C GLY A 361 -3.51 -0.58 13.03
N VAL A 362 -2.44 -1.37 12.89
CA VAL A 362 -2.10 -2.43 13.85
C VAL A 362 -1.78 -1.85 15.24
N HIS A 363 -1.01 -0.76 15.30
CA HIS A 363 -0.78 -0.03 16.56
C HIS A 363 -2.07 0.40 17.23
N ARG A 364 -3.02 0.94 16.46
CA ARG A 364 -4.35 1.31 16.97
C ARG A 364 -5.09 0.09 17.53
N LEU A 365 -5.08 -1.04 16.81
CA LEU A 365 -5.68 -2.29 17.29
C LEU A 365 -5.10 -2.70 18.65
N LEU A 366 -3.76 -2.69 18.78
CA LEU A 366 -3.09 -3.03 20.02
C LEU A 366 -3.48 -2.14 21.19
N HIS A 367 -3.61 -0.83 20.97
CA HIS A 367 -4.07 0.10 21.99
C HIS A 367 -5.48 -0.23 22.47
N GLU A 368 -6.38 -0.60 21.56
CA GLU A 368 -7.77 -0.98 21.91
C GLU A 368 -7.79 -2.34 22.65
N LEU A 369 -7.01 -3.33 22.17
CA LEU A 369 -6.96 -4.66 22.80
C LEU A 369 -6.22 -4.68 24.15
N ALA A 370 -5.24 -3.82 24.36
CA ALA A 370 -4.48 -3.76 25.62
C ALA A 370 -5.33 -3.38 26.86
N HIS A 371 -6.53 -2.89 26.64
CA HIS A 371 -7.50 -2.58 27.70
C HIS A 371 -8.53 -3.71 27.94
N LEU A 372 -8.50 -4.76 27.12
CA LEU A 372 -9.34 -5.93 27.34
C LEU A 372 -8.68 -6.84 28.39
N THR A 373 -9.40 -7.04 29.51
CA THR A 373 -8.93 -7.88 30.62
C THR A 373 -9.48 -9.31 30.54
N GLU A 374 -9.89 -9.76 29.35
CA GLU A 374 -10.45 -11.08 29.15
C GLU A 374 -9.41 -12.17 29.32
N SER A 375 -9.75 -13.21 30.07
CA SER A 375 -8.95 -14.42 30.20
C SER A 375 -9.27 -15.36 29.05
N GLY A 376 -8.31 -15.65 28.19
CA GLY A 376 -8.43 -16.62 27.10
C GLY A 376 -8.38 -16.00 25.69
N PRO A 377 -8.49 -16.83 24.64
CA PRO A 377 -8.40 -16.38 23.25
C PRO A 377 -9.51 -15.43 22.87
N LEU A 378 -9.15 -14.28 22.29
CA LEU A 378 -10.11 -13.29 21.80
C LEU A 378 -10.90 -13.83 20.62
N GLY A 379 -12.22 -13.86 20.76
CA GLY A 379 -13.14 -14.21 19.68
C GLY A 379 -13.34 -13.04 18.72
N GLU A 380 -13.98 -13.32 17.57
CA GLU A 380 -14.34 -12.30 16.58
C GLU A 380 -15.18 -11.17 17.19
N ALA A 381 -16.09 -11.50 18.13
CA ALA A 381 -16.96 -10.52 18.79
C ALA A 381 -16.19 -9.51 19.65
N ALA A 382 -15.04 -9.88 20.19
CA ALA A 382 -14.17 -9.01 20.99
C ALA A 382 -13.34 -8.03 20.15
N LEU A 383 -13.24 -8.26 18.82
CA LEU A 383 -12.53 -7.34 17.93
C LEU A 383 -13.30 -6.03 17.76
N PRO A 384 -12.59 -4.89 17.58
CA PRO A 384 -13.21 -3.60 17.30
C PRO A 384 -14.16 -3.63 16.10
N VAL A 385 -15.24 -2.85 16.16
CA VAL A 385 -16.27 -2.81 15.09
C VAL A 385 -15.67 -2.39 13.75
N TRP A 386 -14.73 -1.44 13.74
CA TRP A 386 -14.09 -0.99 12.51
C TRP A 386 -13.26 -2.10 11.81
N LEU A 387 -12.73 -3.07 12.56
CA LEU A 387 -12.01 -4.21 12.01
C LEU A 387 -12.96 -5.27 11.41
N ARG A 388 -14.14 -5.44 12.02
CA ARG A 388 -15.16 -6.42 11.58
C ARG A 388 -15.95 -5.97 10.35
N GLY A 389 -16.05 -4.65 10.11
CA GLY A 389 -16.90 -4.07 9.07
C GLY A 389 -16.42 -4.27 7.62
N ASP A 390 -15.14 -4.56 7.39
CA ASP A 390 -14.54 -4.68 6.05
C ASP A 390 -14.59 -6.10 5.44
N GLY A 391 -15.34 -7.01 6.03
CA GLY A 391 -15.50 -8.41 5.56
C GLY A 391 -16.22 -8.58 4.21
N GLY A 392 -16.46 -7.51 3.47
CA GLY A 392 -17.09 -7.50 2.14
C GLY A 392 -16.06 -7.26 1.02
N GLY A 393 -15.62 -8.34 0.39
CA GLY A 393 -14.72 -8.41 -0.75
C GLY A 393 -14.71 -7.22 -1.71
N GLY A 394 -13.75 -6.33 -1.55
CA GLY A 394 -13.33 -5.42 -2.59
C GLY A 394 -12.11 -6.01 -3.31
N HIS A 395 -12.28 -6.45 -4.54
CA HIS A 395 -11.18 -6.72 -5.43
C HIS A 395 -10.21 -5.52 -5.40
N VAL A 396 -8.99 -5.73 -4.93
CA VAL A 396 -7.88 -4.84 -5.24
C VAL A 396 -7.54 -5.13 -6.70
N ALA A 397 -8.08 -4.34 -7.61
CA ALA A 397 -7.67 -4.36 -9.00
C ALA A 397 -6.19 -3.96 -9.05
N SER A 398 -5.32 -4.87 -9.45
CA SER A 398 -3.96 -4.54 -9.86
C SER A 398 -4.03 -3.46 -10.95
N PRO A 399 -3.18 -2.44 -10.94
CA PRO A 399 -3.12 -1.45 -12.02
C PRO A 399 -2.56 -2.11 -13.28
N GLY A 400 -3.48 -2.74 -14.05
CA GLY A 400 -3.19 -3.31 -15.36
C GLY A 400 -3.30 -2.23 -16.43
N ARG A 401 -2.26 -2.10 -17.24
CA ARG A 401 -2.17 -1.34 -18.49
C ARG A 401 -3.51 -1.33 -19.25
N GLN A 402 -4.14 -0.19 -19.36
CA GLN A 402 -5.18 0.04 -20.37
C GLN A 402 -4.52 0.26 -21.74
N ALA A 403 -4.62 -0.75 -22.61
CA ALA A 403 -4.39 -0.58 -24.05
C ALA A 403 -5.60 0.16 -24.66
N LYS A 404 -5.35 1.28 -25.30
CA LYS A 404 -6.30 1.98 -26.16
C LYS A 404 -6.59 1.09 -27.38
N VAL A 405 -7.86 0.77 -27.59
CA VAL A 405 -8.36 0.33 -28.90
C VAL A 405 -9.39 1.35 -29.38
N GLY A 406 -9.18 1.78 -30.61
CA GLY A 406 -9.87 2.88 -31.24
C GLY A 406 -11.33 2.59 -31.63
N ALA A 407 -12.04 3.68 -31.80
CA ALA A 407 -13.41 3.76 -32.26
C ALA A 407 -13.54 3.44 -33.76
N THR A 408 -14.61 2.73 -34.16
CA THR A 408 -15.24 2.89 -35.45
C THR A 408 -16.76 2.84 -35.30
N ASP A 409 -17.38 3.78 -36.00
CA ASP A 409 -18.80 4.04 -36.15
C ASP A 409 -19.63 2.86 -36.68
N GLY A 410 -20.94 2.91 -36.41
CA GLY A 410 -21.95 2.10 -37.08
C GLY A 410 -23.36 2.32 -36.55
N THR A 411 -24.07 3.22 -37.16
CA THR A 411 -25.53 3.52 -37.15
C THR A 411 -26.44 2.30 -37.31
N THR A 412 -27.61 2.25 -36.64
CA THR A 412 -29.01 2.34 -37.15
C THR A 412 -30.03 1.75 -36.15
N ASP A 413 -30.94 2.58 -35.74
CA ASP A 413 -32.41 2.60 -35.92
C ASP A 413 -33.28 1.40 -35.45
N GLY A 414 -34.35 1.70 -34.69
CA GLY A 414 -35.50 0.80 -34.55
C GLY A 414 -36.33 0.93 -33.24
N ALA A 415 -37.36 1.71 -33.31
CA ALA A 415 -38.36 2.09 -32.32
C ALA A 415 -39.16 0.93 -31.65
N ARG A 416 -39.60 1.06 -30.42
CA ARG A 416 -41.02 1.20 -29.99
C ARG A 416 -41.26 1.03 -28.46
N ALA A 417 -41.81 2.10 -27.92
CA ALA A 417 -42.95 2.25 -27.00
C ALA A 417 -42.97 1.58 -25.62
N ALA A 418 -43.14 2.47 -24.68
CA ALA A 418 -43.37 2.52 -23.24
C ALA A 418 -44.63 1.70 -22.77
N PRO A 419 -45.00 1.67 -21.43
CA PRO A 419 -45.01 2.81 -20.52
C PRO A 419 -44.69 2.58 -19.02
N VAL A 420 -44.21 3.63 -18.40
CA VAL A 420 -44.53 4.29 -17.11
C VAL A 420 -44.67 3.46 -15.80
N ARG A 421 -43.74 3.72 -14.87
CA ARG A 421 -44.10 4.20 -13.52
C ARG A 421 -42.94 4.96 -12.87
N ALA A 422 -43.24 6.17 -12.46
CA ALA A 422 -42.36 7.13 -11.83
C ALA A 422 -41.89 6.70 -10.44
N ALA A 423 -40.59 6.84 -10.17
CA ALA A 423 -40.05 7.08 -8.85
C ALA A 423 -38.87 8.07 -9.05
N ALA A 424 -38.98 9.20 -8.40
CA ALA A 424 -38.08 10.35 -8.51
C ALA A 424 -36.66 9.97 -8.14
N ALA A 425 -35.78 9.86 -9.12
CA ALA A 425 -34.34 9.81 -8.92
C ALA A 425 -33.83 11.26 -8.98
N ALA A 426 -33.43 11.79 -7.82
CA ALA A 426 -32.73 13.06 -7.71
C ALA A 426 -31.43 13.00 -8.52
N ALA A 427 -31.31 13.84 -9.52
CA ALA A 427 -30.18 13.99 -10.41
C ALA A 427 -28.90 14.29 -9.62
N ARG A 428 -27.84 13.54 -9.87
CA ARG A 428 -26.49 13.90 -9.47
C ARG A 428 -26.05 15.13 -10.29
N PRO A 429 -25.67 16.24 -9.66
CA PRO A 429 -25.10 17.36 -10.40
C PRO A 429 -23.64 17.04 -10.77
N ALA A 430 -23.27 17.47 -11.99
CA ALA A 430 -21.93 17.43 -12.56
C ALA A 430 -20.91 18.10 -11.63
N LYS A 431 -19.64 17.60 -11.63
CA LYS A 431 -18.48 18.22 -11.01
C LYS A 431 -18.31 19.65 -11.53
N GLY A 432 -18.53 20.64 -10.69
CA GLY A 432 -18.30 22.03 -11.05
C GLY A 432 -18.67 23.01 -9.95
N LYS A 433 -17.64 23.70 -9.39
CA LYS A 433 -17.64 24.81 -8.41
C LYS A 433 -18.10 24.41 -7.00
N LEU A 434 -17.13 24.42 -6.08
CA LEU A 434 -17.34 24.33 -4.64
C LEU A 434 -18.45 25.32 -4.22
N ARG A 435 -19.55 24.78 -3.66
CA ARG A 435 -20.64 25.61 -3.12
C ARG A 435 -20.06 26.58 -2.06
N PRO A 436 -20.46 27.84 -2.04
CA PRO A 436 -20.08 28.77 -0.98
C PRO A 436 -20.57 28.25 0.38
N ARG A 437 -20.00 28.78 1.45
CA ARG A 437 -20.40 28.45 2.82
C ARG A 437 -21.90 28.74 3.00
N PRO A 438 -22.71 27.76 3.47
CA PRO A 438 -24.15 27.96 3.67
C PRO A 438 -24.43 28.98 4.80
N ALA A 439 -25.57 29.63 4.74
CA ALA A 439 -26.09 30.41 5.86
C ALA A 439 -26.41 29.49 7.05
N ARG A 440 -26.48 30.07 8.28
CA ARG A 440 -26.80 29.28 9.50
C ARG A 440 -28.09 28.48 9.36
N SER A 441 -29.15 29.08 8.82
CA SER A 441 -30.45 28.44 8.59
C SER A 441 -30.38 27.27 7.60
N GLU A 442 -29.62 27.40 6.52
CA GLU A 442 -29.40 26.34 5.53
C GLU A 442 -28.62 25.17 6.10
N LEU A 443 -27.62 25.45 6.95
CA LEU A 443 -26.86 24.39 7.61
C LEU A 443 -27.72 23.64 8.63
N VAL A 444 -28.55 24.35 9.41
CA VAL A 444 -29.48 23.74 10.37
C VAL A 444 -30.51 22.88 9.64
N ALA A 445 -31.11 23.34 8.55
CA ALA A 445 -32.05 22.56 7.76
C ALA A 445 -31.37 21.29 7.20
N ALA A 446 -30.20 21.40 6.61
CA ALA A 446 -29.47 20.24 6.11
C ALA A 446 -29.04 19.26 7.21
N LEU A 447 -28.73 19.73 8.42
CA LEU A 447 -28.46 18.88 9.58
C LEU A 447 -29.71 18.12 10.01
N ALA A 448 -30.88 18.79 10.04
CA ALA A 448 -32.16 18.19 10.36
C ALA A 448 -32.59 17.16 9.32
N ASP A 449 -32.48 17.45 8.03
CA ASP A 449 -32.79 16.53 6.91
C ASP A 449 -31.92 15.25 6.92
N HIS A 450 -30.81 15.29 7.61
CA HIS A 450 -29.90 14.15 7.76
C HIS A 450 -29.77 13.65 9.20
N ASP A 451 -30.85 13.77 9.99
CA ASP A 451 -30.96 13.28 11.38
C ASP A 451 -29.75 13.76 12.25
N TRP A 452 -29.34 14.99 12.07
CA TRP A 452 -28.22 15.60 12.77
C TRP A 452 -26.90 14.83 12.62
N ASN A 453 -26.76 14.05 11.53
CA ASN A 453 -25.56 13.28 11.22
C ASN A 453 -24.56 14.13 10.44
N ILE A 454 -23.50 14.58 11.12
CA ILE A 454 -22.45 15.45 10.56
C ILE A 454 -21.78 14.83 9.32
N SER A 455 -21.61 13.49 9.29
CA SER A 455 -20.97 12.82 8.14
C SER A 455 -21.90 12.74 6.93
N ALA A 456 -23.22 12.61 7.14
CA ALA A 456 -24.20 12.66 6.06
C ALA A 456 -24.33 14.07 5.48
N THR A 457 -24.37 15.08 6.35
CA THR A 457 -24.40 16.51 5.97
C THR A 457 -23.11 16.90 5.22
N ALA A 458 -21.96 16.37 5.62
CA ALA A 458 -20.69 16.62 4.92
C ALA A 458 -20.73 16.08 3.47
N ARG A 459 -21.27 14.89 3.26
CA ARG A 459 -21.49 14.33 1.91
C ARG A 459 -22.47 15.15 1.08
N PHE A 460 -23.55 15.68 1.70
CA PHE A 460 -24.53 16.54 1.02
C PHE A 460 -23.88 17.85 0.47
N TYR A 461 -22.96 18.44 1.25
CA TYR A 461 -22.26 19.65 0.83
C TYR A 461 -21.00 19.37 -0.01
N ASP A 462 -20.65 18.11 -0.24
CA ASP A 462 -19.38 17.70 -0.87
C ASP A 462 -18.16 18.33 -0.17
N ARG A 463 -18.15 18.20 1.17
CA ARG A 463 -17.13 18.77 2.06
C ARG A 463 -16.61 17.73 3.06
N ASP A 464 -15.41 17.98 3.59
CA ASP A 464 -14.88 17.19 4.68
C ASP A 464 -15.69 17.39 5.97
N ARG A 465 -15.82 16.33 6.77
CA ARG A 465 -16.51 16.37 8.07
C ARG A 465 -16.00 17.47 9.00
N ARG A 466 -14.68 17.71 8.98
CA ARG A 466 -14.04 18.77 9.77
C ARG A 466 -14.53 20.15 9.38
N GLN A 467 -14.84 20.38 8.11
CA GLN A 467 -15.37 21.65 7.63
C GLN A 467 -16.79 21.90 8.15
N ILE A 468 -17.65 20.87 8.17
CA ILE A 468 -19.00 20.99 8.74
C ILE A 468 -18.92 21.21 10.26
N THR A 469 -18.06 20.49 10.98
CA THR A 469 -17.81 20.70 12.40
C THR A 469 -17.37 22.13 12.71
N ARG A 470 -16.48 22.71 11.86
CA ARG A 470 -16.05 24.11 11.99
C ARG A 470 -17.21 25.09 11.77
N TRP A 471 -18.11 24.83 10.83
CA TRP A 471 -19.30 25.65 10.60
C TRP A 471 -20.31 25.55 11.75
N ILE A 472 -20.53 24.34 12.31
CA ILE A 472 -21.35 24.09 13.49
C ILE A 472 -20.83 24.89 14.68
N ALA A 473 -19.54 24.82 14.97
CA ALA A 473 -18.91 25.59 16.05
C ALA A 473 -19.03 27.09 15.84
N MET A 474 -18.79 27.58 14.61
CA MET A 474 -18.83 29.00 14.28
C MET A 474 -20.26 29.59 14.34
N TYR A 475 -21.28 28.79 14.05
CA TYR A 475 -22.68 29.19 14.14
C TYR A 475 -23.32 28.87 15.51
N GLU A 476 -22.52 28.35 16.46
CA GLU A 476 -22.96 27.97 17.81
C GLU A 476 -24.19 27.06 17.78
N ILE A 477 -24.16 26.01 16.91
CA ILE A 477 -25.26 25.06 16.77
C ILE A 477 -25.02 23.91 17.75
N ASP A 478 -25.92 23.71 18.72
CA ASP A 478 -25.87 22.57 19.64
C ASP A 478 -26.55 21.35 19.01
N VAL A 479 -25.77 20.52 18.34
CA VAL A 479 -26.20 19.30 17.67
C VAL A 479 -26.69 18.25 18.69
N ALA A 480 -26.15 18.23 19.91
CA ALA A 480 -26.52 17.26 20.94
C ALA A 480 -27.93 17.58 21.51
N ALA A 481 -28.20 18.85 21.82
CA ALA A 481 -29.49 19.29 22.27
C ALA A 481 -30.60 19.06 21.23
N GLN A 482 -30.28 19.29 19.95
CA GLN A 482 -31.24 19.12 18.85
C GLN A 482 -31.55 17.63 18.55
N ARG A 483 -30.58 16.72 18.72
CA ARG A 483 -30.81 15.27 18.64
C ARG A 483 -31.76 14.77 19.71
N MET A 484 -31.67 15.31 20.92
CA MET A 484 -32.54 14.90 22.03
C MET A 484 -33.96 15.51 21.95
N ALA A 485 -34.15 16.62 21.24
CA ALA A 485 -35.42 17.26 21.03
C ALA A 485 -36.25 16.64 19.88
N GLY A 486 -35.63 15.86 19.01
CA GLY A 486 -36.25 15.17 17.86
C GLY A 486 -36.46 13.66 18.05
N ALA A 487 -36.13 13.09 19.21
CA ALA A 487 -36.44 11.73 19.65
C ALA A 487 -37.61 11.80 20.64
#